data_616a53a1f08e597851aa61f9049d692c
#
_entry.id   616a53a1f08e597851aa61f9049d692c
#
_cell.length_a   1.000
_cell.length_b   1.000
_cell.length_c   1.000
_cell.angle_alpha   90.00
_cell.angle_beta   90.00
_cell.angle_gamma   90.00
#
_symmetry.space_group_name_H-M   'P 1'
#
loop_
_entity.id
_entity.type
_entity.pdbx_description
1 polymer ?
#
loop_
_entity_poly.entity_id
_entity_poly.type
_entity_poly.pdbx_seq_one_letter_code
_entity_poly.pdbx_strand_id
1 'polypeptide(L)'
;ILRVSESQNKIVETKTILDKIPGSTFVNGGILKFGPDEKLYVGTGSISDSSHGSQDLKSLEGKILRLNDDGTIPDDNPISDSPVFSYGHRDPKGMAWDKDGNLFMTEIGPSKNDEINLIHAGKNYGWPEHECIGNGKFIAALNCYDPGIEPGGIVFYYGDKLDIKKSLLMATLKGSHL
;
A
#
# COMPACT_ATOMS: atom_id res chain seq x y z
N ILE A 1 2.90 -7.67 -12.21
CA ILE A 1 3.87 -6.54 -12.19
C ILE A 1 4.83 -6.75 -13.35
N LEU A 2 5.02 -5.72 -14.15
CA LEU A 2 5.94 -5.73 -15.29
C LEU A 2 7.13 -4.79 -14.99
N ARG A 3 8.34 -5.29 -15.24
CA ARG A 3 9.53 -4.46 -15.36
C ARG A 3 9.74 -4.13 -16.83
N VAL A 4 9.90 -2.86 -17.11
CA VAL A 4 10.10 -2.35 -18.47
C VAL A 4 11.48 -1.71 -18.53
N SER A 5 12.31 -2.14 -19.46
CA SER A 5 13.63 -1.55 -19.72
C SER A 5 13.56 -0.60 -20.92
N GLU A 6 14.19 0.56 -20.77
CA GLU A 6 14.25 1.60 -21.81
C GLU A 6 15.68 1.80 -22.28
N SER A 7 15.85 2.04 -23.56
CA SER A 7 17.11 2.48 -24.17
C SER A 7 16.81 3.39 -25.35
N GLN A 8 17.46 4.54 -25.41
CA GLN A 8 17.33 5.55 -26.46
C GLN A 8 15.86 5.98 -26.72
N ASN A 9 15.10 6.21 -25.65
CA ASN A 9 13.66 6.58 -25.67
C ASN A 9 12.76 5.49 -26.29
N LYS A 10 13.18 4.23 -26.26
CA LYS A 10 12.39 3.07 -26.70
C LYS A 10 12.36 2.00 -25.66
N ILE A 11 11.23 1.34 -25.52
CA ILE A 11 11.12 0.12 -24.71
C ILE A 11 11.84 -1.00 -25.46
N VAL A 12 12.85 -1.59 -24.83
CA VAL A 12 13.69 -2.65 -25.39
C VAL A 12 13.41 -4.02 -24.76
N GLU A 13 12.83 -4.04 -23.56
CA GLU A 13 12.47 -5.28 -22.87
C GLU A 13 11.26 -5.06 -21.98
N THR A 14 10.42 -6.09 -21.87
CA THR A 14 9.36 -6.18 -20.85
C THR A 14 9.44 -7.54 -20.20
N LYS A 15 9.60 -7.57 -18.87
CA LYS A 15 9.69 -8.81 -18.06
C LYS A 15 8.62 -8.81 -16.99
N THR A 16 7.87 -9.91 -16.86
CA THR A 16 6.97 -10.13 -15.73
C THR A 16 7.80 -10.52 -14.51
N ILE A 17 7.68 -9.75 -13.40
CA ILE A 17 8.36 -10.02 -12.13
C ILE A 17 7.42 -10.59 -11.08
N LEU A 18 6.12 -10.33 -11.19
CA LEU A 18 5.08 -10.99 -10.39
C LEU A 18 3.78 -11.02 -11.19
N ASP A 19 3.14 -12.17 -11.25
CA ASP A 19 1.84 -12.41 -11.90
C ASP A 19 0.78 -12.89 -10.89
N LYS A 20 -0.39 -13.26 -11.42
CA LYS A 20 -1.51 -13.85 -10.65
C LYS A 20 -2.01 -13.00 -9.48
N ILE A 21 -1.79 -11.68 -9.53
CA ILE A 21 -2.45 -10.77 -8.62
C ILE A 21 -3.93 -10.70 -9.04
N PRO A 22 -4.89 -11.08 -8.17
CA PRO A 22 -6.30 -10.95 -8.50
C PRO A 22 -6.66 -9.49 -8.78
N GLY A 23 -7.55 -9.27 -9.74
CA GLY A 23 -8.01 -7.94 -10.12
C GLY A 23 -9.52 -7.92 -10.34
N SER A 24 -10.11 -6.73 -10.23
CA SER A 24 -11.54 -6.48 -10.45
C SER A 24 -11.75 -5.21 -11.28
N THR A 25 -13.01 -4.81 -11.48
CA THR A 25 -13.35 -3.55 -12.14
C THR A 25 -12.94 -2.33 -11.31
N PHE A 26 -12.95 -2.46 -9.98
CA PHE A 26 -12.60 -1.42 -9.01
C PHE A 26 -11.70 -2.01 -7.93
N VAL A 27 -11.12 -1.16 -7.08
CA VAL A 27 -10.41 -1.58 -5.85
C VAL A 27 -9.19 -2.47 -6.15
N ASN A 28 -8.35 -2.04 -7.08
CA ASN A 28 -7.18 -2.83 -7.49
C ASN A 28 -5.88 -2.41 -6.79
N GLY A 29 -5.90 -1.34 -5.99
CA GLY A 29 -4.66 -0.77 -5.46
C GLY A 29 -3.78 -0.20 -6.58
N GLY A 30 -2.58 -0.75 -6.77
CA GLY A 30 -1.69 -0.46 -7.89
C GLY A 30 -0.52 0.45 -7.55
N ILE A 31 -0.35 0.87 -6.32
CA ILE A 31 0.82 1.63 -5.89
C ILE A 31 2.07 0.74 -5.88
N LEU A 32 3.16 1.26 -6.46
CA LEU A 32 4.48 0.64 -6.42
C LEU A 32 5.50 1.67 -5.92
N LYS A 33 6.38 1.26 -5.02
CA LYS A 33 7.46 2.11 -4.55
C LYS A 33 8.63 1.31 -4.01
N PHE A 34 9.86 1.74 -4.29
CA PHE A 34 11.02 1.22 -3.60
C PHE A 34 11.13 1.82 -2.20
N GLY A 35 11.34 0.97 -1.22
CA GLY A 35 11.62 1.35 0.15
C GLY A 35 13.09 1.77 0.37
N PRO A 36 13.41 2.32 1.54
CA PRO A 36 14.79 2.66 1.90
C PRO A 36 15.71 1.42 2.03
N ASP A 37 15.14 0.23 2.09
CA ASP A 37 15.78 -1.08 2.09
C ASP A 37 16.00 -1.65 0.68
N GLU A 38 15.77 -0.83 -0.37
CA GLU A 38 15.90 -1.18 -1.78
C GLU A 38 14.96 -2.32 -2.25
N LYS A 39 13.92 -2.64 -1.47
CA LYS A 39 12.89 -3.59 -1.85
C LYS A 39 11.72 -2.90 -2.53
N LEU A 40 11.09 -3.60 -3.47
CA LEU A 40 9.87 -3.15 -4.14
C LEU A 40 8.66 -3.46 -3.27
N TYR A 41 7.96 -2.42 -2.84
CA TYR A 41 6.68 -2.52 -2.15
C TYR A 41 5.53 -2.29 -3.13
N VAL A 42 4.50 -3.11 -3.01
CA VAL A 42 3.34 -3.10 -3.92
C VAL A 42 2.06 -3.19 -3.10
N GLY A 43 1.17 -2.22 -3.26
CA GLY A 43 -0.18 -2.28 -2.69
C GLY A 43 -1.15 -2.92 -3.68
N THR A 44 -1.77 -4.01 -3.28
CA THR A 44 -2.83 -4.69 -4.03
C THR A 44 -4.18 -4.47 -3.37
N GLY A 45 -5.22 -4.29 -4.16
CA GLY A 45 -6.56 -4.08 -3.64
C GLY A 45 -7.31 -5.38 -3.36
N SER A 46 -8.37 -5.29 -2.58
CA SER A 46 -9.39 -6.33 -2.43
C SER A 46 -10.29 -6.33 -3.66
N ILE A 47 -10.54 -7.50 -4.24
CA ILE A 47 -11.33 -7.59 -5.47
C ILE A 47 -12.83 -7.25 -5.29
N SER A 48 -13.33 -7.34 -4.07
CA SER A 48 -14.67 -6.90 -3.68
C SER A 48 -14.78 -6.73 -2.16
N ASP A 49 -15.78 -5.97 -1.72
CA ASP A 49 -16.04 -5.74 -0.29
C ASP A 49 -16.53 -7.01 0.45
N SER A 50 -16.93 -8.04 -0.27
CA SER A 50 -17.30 -9.36 0.27
C SER A 50 -16.20 -10.40 0.15
N SER A 51 -15.07 -10.08 -0.49
CA SER A 51 -13.95 -11.01 -0.62
C SER A 51 -13.22 -11.18 0.71
N HIS A 52 -12.88 -12.42 1.04
CA HIS A 52 -12.04 -12.73 2.18
C HIS A 52 -10.56 -12.94 1.81
N GLY A 53 -10.19 -12.73 0.55
CA GLY A 53 -8.82 -12.89 0.08
C GLY A 53 -7.84 -11.94 0.77
N SER A 54 -8.30 -10.74 1.22
CA SER A 54 -7.48 -9.83 2.04
C SER A 54 -7.01 -10.47 3.36
N GLN A 55 -7.76 -11.43 3.91
CA GLN A 55 -7.42 -12.18 5.12
C GLN A 55 -6.69 -13.51 4.82
N ASP A 56 -6.75 -14.01 3.59
CA ASP A 56 -6.04 -15.23 3.18
C ASP A 56 -4.58 -14.89 2.81
N LEU A 57 -3.63 -15.42 3.58
CA LEU A 57 -2.19 -15.22 3.34
C LEU A 57 -1.67 -15.91 2.07
N LYS A 58 -2.46 -16.80 1.45
CA LYS A 58 -2.14 -17.43 0.16
C LYS A 58 -2.64 -16.60 -1.04
N SER A 59 -3.54 -15.65 -0.81
CA SER A 59 -4.01 -14.71 -1.82
C SER A 59 -3.11 -13.47 -1.88
N LEU A 60 -2.94 -12.91 -3.08
CA LEU A 60 -2.23 -11.64 -3.29
C LEU A 60 -3.16 -10.42 -3.30
N GLU A 61 -4.47 -10.58 -3.05
CA GLU A 61 -5.40 -9.46 -2.93
C GLU A 61 -5.37 -8.84 -1.53
N GLY A 62 -5.57 -7.52 -1.45
CA GLY A 62 -5.64 -6.79 -0.19
C GLY A 62 -4.37 -6.90 0.66
N LYS A 63 -3.22 -6.69 0.03
CA LYS A 63 -1.88 -6.86 0.62
C LYS A 63 -0.99 -5.65 0.38
N ILE A 64 -0.04 -5.46 1.26
CA ILE A 64 1.23 -4.88 0.90
C ILE A 64 2.20 -6.03 0.66
N LEU A 65 2.72 -6.11 -0.57
CA LEU A 65 3.74 -7.08 -0.96
C LEU A 65 5.12 -6.44 -0.88
N ARG A 66 6.15 -7.24 -0.60
CA ARG A 66 7.56 -6.80 -0.58
C ARG A 66 8.41 -7.82 -1.34
N LEU A 67 9.14 -7.33 -2.33
CA LEU A 67 9.89 -8.13 -3.30
C LEU A 67 11.30 -7.57 -3.48
N ASN A 68 12.24 -8.41 -3.90
CA ASN A 68 13.47 -7.96 -4.52
C ASN A 68 13.16 -7.30 -5.89
N ASP A 69 14.09 -6.55 -6.43
CA ASP A 69 13.95 -5.83 -7.73
C ASP A 69 13.78 -6.77 -8.93
N ASP A 70 14.20 -8.02 -8.77
CA ASP A 70 14.05 -9.08 -9.79
C ASP A 70 12.72 -9.86 -9.66
N GLY A 71 11.94 -9.58 -8.61
CA GLY A 71 10.66 -10.22 -8.28
C GLY A 71 10.75 -11.43 -7.35
N THR A 72 11.95 -11.81 -6.92
CA THR A 72 12.13 -12.86 -5.91
C THR A 72 11.68 -12.39 -4.52
N ILE A 73 11.40 -13.35 -3.65
CA ILE A 73 10.95 -13.07 -2.28
C ILE A 73 12.20 -12.81 -1.41
N PRO A 74 12.25 -11.67 -0.66
CA PRO A 74 13.30 -11.44 0.32
C PRO A 74 13.28 -12.46 1.45
N ASP A 75 14.46 -12.96 1.86
CA ASP A 75 14.59 -13.95 2.94
C ASP A 75 14.13 -13.42 4.30
N ASP A 76 14.14 -12.09 4.47
CA ASP A 76 13.72 -11.39 5.68
C ASP A 76 12.26 -10.93 5.65
N ASN A 77 11.44 -11.43 4.73
CA ASN A 77 10.01 -11.18 4.75
C ASN A 77 9.35 -11.77 6.00
N PRO A 78 8.29 -11.11 6.55
CA PRO A 78 7.66 -11.54 7.80
C PRO A 78 6.95 -12.90 7.70
N ILE A 79 6.63 -13.34 6.48
CA ILE A 79 6.01 -14.64 6.19
C ILE A 79 6.96 -15.40 5.26
N SER A 80 7.46 -16.55 5.70
CA SER A 80 8.40 -17.36 4.94
C SER A 80 7.82 -17.74 3.57
N ASP A 81 8.65 -17.67 2.54
CA ASP A 81 8.31 -18.01 1.16
C ASP A 81 7.10 -17.25 0.59
N SER A 82 6.78 -16.08 1.15
CA SER A 82 5.64 -15.26 0.74
C SER A 82 6.06 -13.82 0.46
N PRO A 83 5.55 -13.19 -0.62
CA PRO A 83 5.77 -11.77 -0.86
C PRO A 83 4.96 -10.89 0.09
N VAL A 84 4.05 -11.42 0.90
CA VAL A 84 3.16 -10.65 1.78
C VAL A 84 3.94 -10.00 2.91
N PHE A 85 3.92 -8.67 2.94
CA PHE A 85 4.51 -7.84 4.00
C PHE A 85 3.49 -7.49 5.09
N SER A 86 2.28 -7.10 4.69
CA SER A 86 1.11 -6.90 5.56
C SER A 86 -0.17 -7.26 4.80
N TYR A 87 -1.29 -7.44 5.52
CA TYR A 87 -2.53 -7.93 4.94
C TYR A 87 -3.76 -7.32 5.60
N GLY A 88 -4.95 -7.60 5.04
CA GLY A 88 -6.20 -7.03 5.50
C GLY A 88 -6.39 -5.59 5.03
N HIS A 89 -5.97 -5.30 3.80
CA HIS A 89 -6.13 -4.01 3.13
C HIS A 89 -7.26 -4.04 2.11
N ARG A 90 -7.90 -2.88 1.88
CA ARG A 90 -8.95 -2.72 0.89
C ARG A 90 -8.44 -2.15 -0.43
N ASP A 91 -7.97 -0.92 -0.43
CA ASP A 91 -7.56 -0.21 -1.66
C ASP A 91 -6.38 0.75 -1.40
N PRO A 92 -5.16 0.25 -1.23
CA PRO A 92 -3.96 1.03 -1.03
C PRO A 92 -3.68 2.01 -2.19
N LYS A 93 -3.44 3.30 -1.90
CA LYS A 93 -3.24 4.36 -2.92
C LYS A 93 -1.93 5.11 -2.83
N GLY A 94 -1.41 5.33 -1.65
CA GLY A 94 -0.17 6.04 -1.44
C GLY A 94 0.74 5.35 -0.44
N MET A 95 2.05 5.44 -0.64
CA MET A 95 3.08 4.96 0.27
C MET A 95 4.17 6.00 0.43
N ALA A 96 4.66 6.19 1.66
CA ALA A 96 5.84 6.99 1.94
C ALA A 96 6.55 6.52 3.21
N TRP A 97 7.86 6.64 3.23
CA TRP A 97 8.67 6.38 4.42
C TRP A 97 9.09 7.69 5.07
N ASP A 98 9.07 7.72 6.40
CA ASP A 98 9.73 8.77 7.15
C ASP A 98 11.25 8.53 7.23
N LYS A 99 11.96 9.44 7.92
CA LYS A 99 13.43 9.33 8.08
C LYS A 99 13.88 8.16 8.96
N ASP A 100 12.99 7.65 9.78
CA ASP A 100 13.26 6.54 10.70
C ASP A 100 12.92 5.18 10.04
N GLY A 101 12.46 5.21 8.76
CA GLY A 101 12.12 4.02 7.98
C GLY A 101 10.71 3.49 8.22
N ASN A 102 9.85 4.25 8.90
CA ASN A 102 8.45 3.86 9.10
C ASN A 102 7.67 4.05 7.81
N LEU A 103 6.95 3.01 7.39
CA LEU A 103 6.09 3.04 6.19
C LEU A 103 4.70 3.54 6.54
N PHE A 104 4.30 4.65 5.90
CA PHE A 104 2.93 5.17 5.94
C PHE A 104 2.21 4.81 4.63
N MET A 105 0.92 4.52 4.72
CA MET A 105 0.09 4.16 3.60
C MET A 105 -1.29 4.79 3.71
N THR A 106 -1.83 5.24 2.59
CA THR A 106 -3.23 5.68 2.47
C THR A 106 -4.08 4.60 1.83
N GLU A 107 -5.32 4.50 2.28
CA GLU A 107 -6.27 3.49 1.84
C GLU A 107 -7.67 4.08 1.69
N ILE A 108 -8.37 3.70 0.61
CA ILE A 108 -9.77 4.10 0.38
C ILE A 108 -10.70 3.04 0.97
N GLY A 109 -11.59 3.47 1.86
CA GLY A 109 -12.67 2.68 2.41
C GLY A 109 -13.84 2.45 1.42
N PRO A 110 -14.89 1.68 1.80
CA PRO A 110 -15.99 1.35 0.87
C PRO A 110 -16.89 2.55 0.54
N SER A 111 -17.13 3.44 1.47
CA SER A 111 -17.95 4.67 1.27
C SER A 111 -17.51 5.80 2.19
N LYS A 112 -16.84 5.45 3.25
CA LYS A 112 -16.26 6.27 4.30
C LYS A 112 -15.11 5.48 4.91
N ASN A 113 -14.52 5.97 6.00
CA ASN A 113 -13.45 5.29 6.70
C ASN A 113 -12.20 5.13 5.82
N ASP A 114 -11.87 6.17 5.03
CA ASP A 114 -10.57 6.23 4.40
C ASP A 114 -9.49 6.36 5.47
N GLU A 115 -8.35 5.72 5.26
CA GLU A 115 -7.37 5.53 6.33
C GLU A 115 -5.99 6.08 5.97
N ILE A 116 -5.29 6.55 7.00
CA ILE A 116 -3.83 6.63 7.01
C ILE A 116 -3.34 5.56 7.98
N ASN A 117 -2.53 4.66 7.49
CA ASN A 117 -1.98 3.53 8.24
C ASN A 117 -0.46 3.65 8.42
N LEU A 118 0.03 3.29 9.62
CA LEU A 118 1.43 2.97 9.85
C LEU A 118 1.62 1.47 9.65
N ILE A 119 2.38 1.09 8.63
CA ILE A 119 2.49 -0.31 8.20
C ILE A 119 3.60 -1.02 8.94
N HIS A 120 3.25 -2.11 9.58
CA HIS A 120 4.17 -3.02 10.28
C HIS A 120 4.22 -4.39 9.60
N ALA A 121 5.41 -4.96 9.52
CA ALA A 121 5.66 -6.27 8.94
C ALA A 121 4.80 -7.35 9.61
N GLY A 122 4.15 -8.20 8.81
CA GLY A 122 3.36 -9.34 9.25
C GLY A 122 2.03 -9.00 9.93
N LYS A 123 1.61 -7.72 9.95
CA LYS A 123 0.41 -7.31 10.68
C LYS A 123 -0.83 -7.27 9.78
N ASN A 124 -1.99 -7.46 10.46
CA ASN A 124 -3.34 -7.48 9.89
C ASN A 124 -4.06 -6.15 10.15
N TYR A 125 -4.57 -5.52 9.09
CA TYR A 125 -5.27 -4.23 9.12
C TYR A 125 -6.80 -4.35 9.13
N GLY A 126 -7.31 -5.57 9.03
CA GLY A 126 -8.70 -5.90 9.38
C GLY A 126 -9.66 -6.09 8.23
N TRP A 127 -9.43 -5.50 7.07
CA TRP A 127 -10.38 -5.60 5.96
C TRP A 127 -10.65 -7.05 5.52
N PRO A 128 -11.91 -7.49 5.25
CA PRO A 128 -13.17 -6.73 5.37
C PRO A 128 -13.83 -6.83 6.75
N GLU A 129 -13.25 -7.53 7.72
CA GLU A 129 -13.86 -7.79 9.04
C GLU A 129 -13.88 -6.54 9.92
N HIS A 130 -12.95 -5.59 9.69
CA HIS A 130 -12.73 -4.42 10.54
C HIS A 130 -12.15 -3.25 9.75
N GLU A 131 -12.48 -2.04 10.20
CA GLU A 131 -11.99 -0.77 9.65
C GLU A 131 -11.61 0.17 10.80
N CYS A 132 -10.69 1.10 10.58
CA CYS A 132 -10.34 2.22 11.46
C CYS A 132 -9.81 1.85 12.84
N ILE A 133 -10.59 1.15 13.65
CA ILE A 133 -10.30 0.94 15.09
C ILE A 133 -9.68 -0.45 15.27
N GLY A 134 -8.50 -0.49 15.89
CA GLY A 134 -7.88 -1.76 16.27
C GLY A 134 -8.61 -2.42 17.45
N ASN A 135 -8.50 -3.73 17.57
CA ASN A 135 -9.15 -4.51 18.63
C ASN A 135 -8.22 -5.58 19.25
N GLY A 136 -6.90 -5.39 19.11
CA GLY A 136 -5.90 -6.35 19.57
C GLY A 136 -5.60 -7.47 18.55
N LYS A 137 -6.57 -7.85 17.71
CA LYS A 137 -6.39 -8.75 16.56
C LYS A 137 -5.94 -7.95 15.33
N PHE A 138 -6.48 -6.76 15.13
CA PHE A 138 -6.22 -5.87 14.00
C PHE A 138 -5.52 -4.59 14.44
N ILE A 139 -4.66 -4.08 13.57
CA ILE A 139 -3.98 -2.80 13.79
C ILE A 139 -4.95 -1.66 13.50
N ALA A 140 -4.99 -0.66 14.40
CA ALA A 140 -5.76 0.55 14.18
C ALA A 140 -5.10 1.44 13.12
N ALA A 141 -5.91 2.12 12.32
CA ALA A 141 -5.44 3.24 11.51
C ALA A 141 -4.86 4.37 12.40
N LEU A 142 -3.87 5.09 11.89
CA LEU A 142 -3.38 6.31 12.55
C LEU A 142 -4.43 7.42 12.51
N ASN A 143 -5.15 7.50 11.39
CA ASN A 143 -6.28 8.40 11.22
C ASN A 143 -7.32 7.78 10.28
N CYS A 144 -8.58 8.12 10.52
CA CYS A 144 -9.71 7.64 9.76
C CYS A 144 -10.62 8.82 9.41
N TYR A 145 -11.07 8.87 8.16
CA TYR A 145 -11.85 9.97 7.62
C TYR A 145 -13.29 9.54 7.35
N ASP A 146 -14.24 10.19 8.06
CA ASP A 146 -15.68 10.07 7.85
C ASP A 146 -16.29 11.49 7.81
N PRO A 147 -16.76 11.99 6.66
CA PRO A 147 -16.85 11.30 5.35
C PRO A 147 -15.47 11.02 4.72
N GLY A 148 -15.43 10.06 3.80
CA GLY A 148 -14.23 9.71 3.06
C GLY A 148 -13.75 10.87 2.17
N ILE A 149 -12.43 10.98 2.01
CA ILE A 149 -11.73 12.05 1.26
C ILE A 149 -11.07 11.56 -0.03
N GLU A 150 -11.12 10.24 -0.29
CA GLU A 150 -10.45 9.56 -1.41
C GLU A 150 -8.96 9.92 -1.49
N PRO A 151 -8.15 9.48 -0.49
CA PRO A 151 -6.74 9.78 -0.45
C PRO A 151 -6.01 9.11 -1.60
N GLY A 152 -5.05 9.84 -2.17
CA GLY A 152 -4.18 9.37 -3.23
C GLY A 152 -2.73 9.23 -2.76
N GLY A 153 -1.81 9.78 -3.57
CA GLY A 153 -0.38 9.75 -3.27
C GLY A 153 0.00 10.55 -2.03
N ILE A 154 1.03 10.08 -1.34
CA ILE A 154 1.60 10.75 -0.16
C ILE A 154 3.11 10.91 -0.29
N VAL A 155 3.64 11.92 0.39
CA VAL A 155 5.07 12.20 0.45
C VAL A 155 5.43 12.92 1.74
N PHE A 156 6.57 12.57 2.34
CA PHE A 156 7.13 13.36 3.44
C PHE A 156 7.92 14.56 2.91
N TYR A 157 7.65 15.73 3.47
CA TYR A 157 8.43 16.94 3.24
C TYR A 157 9.39 17.17 4.40
N TYR A 158 10.68 17.19 4.08
CA TYR A 158 11.77 17.45 5.02
C TYR A 158 12.59 18.70 4.70
N GLY A 159 12.15 19.44 3.67
CA GLY A 159 12.79 20.69 3.28
C GLY A 159 12.61 21.81 4.32
N ASP A 160 13.35 22.88 4.12
CA ASP A 160 13.35 24.07 4.98
C ASP A 160 12.68 25.31 4.35
N LYS A 161 12.28 25.19 3.08
CA LYS A 161 11.74 26.31 2.29
C LYS A 161 10.25 26.57 2.52
N LEU A 162 9.50 25.55 2.97
CA LEU A 162 8.07 25.69 3.26
C LEU A 162 7.86 25.58 4.78
N ASP A 163 6.85 26.31 5.29
CA ASP A 163 6.50 26.29 6.72
C ASP A 163 5.61 25.06 7.09
N ILE A 164 5.96 23.92 6.51
CA ILE A 164 5.30 22.62 6.73
C ILE A 164 6.34 21.53 7.02
N LYS A 165 7.36 21.88 7.79
CA LYS A 165 8.51 21.01 8.09
C LYS A 165 8.08 19.72 8.77
N LYS A 166 8.68 18.60 8.34
CA LYS A 166 8.43 17.26 8.87
C LYS A 166 6.96 16.82 8.76
N SER A 167 6.31 17.22 7.67
CA SER A 167 4.91 16.89 7.41
C SER A 167 4.77 15.78 6.38
N LEU A 168 3.78 14.92 6.58
CA LEU A 168 3.26 14.04 5.55
C LEU A 168 2.23 14.83 4.74
N LEU A 169 2.49 15.01 3.44
CA LEU A 169 1.55 15.63 2.50
C LEU A 169 0.76 14.54 1.80
N MET A 170 -0.53 14.74 1.64
CA MET A 170 -1.45 13.80 1.02
C MET A 170 -2.32 14.53 0.00
N ALA A 171 -2.38 14.00 -1.22
CA ALA A 171 -3.36 14.43 -2.21
C ALA A 171 -4.70 13.74 -1.95
N THR A 172 -5.82 14.45 -2.12
CA THR A 172 -7.17 13.89 -1.97
C THR A 172 -8.06 14.28 -3.15
N LEU A 173 -8.95 13.38 -3.56
CA LEU A 173 -9.90 13.64 -4.64
C LEU A 173 -11.19 14.30 -4.16
N LYS A 174 -11.57 14.06 -2.90
CA LYS A 174 -12.72 14.68 -2.23
C LYS A 174 -12.25 15.56 -1.08
N GLY A 175 -13.11 16.49 -0.63
CA GLY A 175 -12.83 17.36 0.51
C GLY A 175 -12.39 18.77 0.15
N SER A 176 -12.21 19.11 -1.14
CA SER A 176 -11.90 20.47 -1.64
C SER A 176 -10.71 21.15 -0.95
N HIS A 177 -9.74 20.38 -0.48
CA HIS A 177 -8.51 20.88 0.14
C HIS A 177 -7.30 20.33 -0.60
N LEU A 178 -6.42 21.23 -1.00
CA LEU A 178 -5.06 20.95 -1.43
C LEU A 178 -4.12 21.40 -0.32
#